data_2fb42a4bfeeb1c17de858a6c7130f562
#
_entry.id   2fb42a4bfeeb1c17de858a6c7130f562
#
_cell.length_a   1.000
_cell.length_b   1.000
_cell.length_c   1.000
_cell.angle_alpha   90.00
_cell.angle_beta   90.00
_cell.angle_gamma   90.00
#
_symmetry.space_group_name_H-M   'P 1'
#
loop_
_entity.id
_entity.type
_entity.pdbx_description
1 polymer ?
#
loop_
_entity_poly.entity_id
_entity_poly.type
_entity_poly.pdbx_seq_one_letter_code
_entity_poly.pdbx_strand_id
1 'polypeptide(L)'
;MHIVYWFFLENVCLEEQLVTSSVVFSLAAVFTPYKIXAMLKNYWVIAYRNFGRNKAFSLINILSLVVGXSAALLIFLVVDYECSFDKFQKDRERIYRVVTNSTASGRTFTNSGVVAPMGNALRKEMTGLDAVIPFRTWSEGAKLTIPAARGVSPIVFXHQQKIAFVDEAYFDXLQYSWLAGSVTSALLHPYNVVLTAGSASLYFPGLSPGAVIGREIYYNDSIRMTVTGVVKDLDNHTDFTFNTFISGKTLETAGLRPYDWNDWGSTDVSSQLLIKLSPGATKAQLSSRLNQLLDKYHAPDPGSNVRNTLVLQPLSDLHFNSSYDNFGQRVAHKPTLYGLLTVAAFLLILGCINFVNLTTAKASRRAKEIGVRKTMGSSRRQL
;
A
#
# COMPACT_ATOMS: atom_id res chain seq x y z
N MET A 1 -20.14 -1.31 24.23
CA MET A 1 -20.49 -1.81 22.89
C MET A 1 -20.41 -0.71 21.83
N HIS A 2 -20.84 0.55 22.10
CA HIS A 2 -20.71 1.69 21.19
C HIS A 2 -19.26 2.11 20.88
N ILE A 3 -18.35 1.95 21.83
CA ILE A 3 -16.94 2.39 21.67
C ILE A 3 -16.18 1.47 20.71
N VAL A 4 -16.46 0.17 20.75
CA VAL A 4 -15.82 -0.82 19.87
C VAL A 4 -16.35 -0.66 18.42
N TYR A 5 -17.63 -0.33 18.28
CA TYR A 5 -18.26 -0.10 16.98
C TYR A 5 -17.73 1.15 16.30
N TRP A 6 -17.47 2.19 17.09
CA TRP A 6 -16.95 3.49 16.60
C TRP A 6 -15.49 3.37 16.13
N PHE A 7 -14.67 2.61 16.86
CA PHE A 7 -13.26 2.41 16.53
C PHE A 7 -13.06 1.57 15.26
N PHE A 8 -13.98 0.64 14.99
CA PHE A 8 -13.87 -0.25 13.83
C PHE A 8 -14.38 0.37 12.51
N LEU A 9 -15.36 1.27 12.56
CA LEU A 9 -15.98 1.80 11.34
C LEU A 9 -15.23 2.99 10.70
N GLU A 10 -14.55 3.81 11.49
CA GLU A 10 -13.88 5.02 10.96
C GLU A 10 -12.52 4.77 10.31
N ASN A 11 -11.88 3.64 10.63
CA ASN A 11 -10.53 3.37 10.15
C ASN A 11 -10.43 2.31 9.05
N VAL A 12 -11.54 1.68 8.66
CA VAL A 12 -11.52 0.66 7.61
C VAL A 12 -12.08 1.24 6.32
N CYS A 13 -11.24 1.96 5.58
CA CYS A 13 -11.45 2.35 4.17
C CYS A 13 -12.68 3.20 3.84
N LEU A 14 -13.16 4.07 4.75
CA LEU A 14 -14.20 5.04 4.41
C LEU A 14 -13.85 6.43 4.95
N GLU A 15 -13.80 7.41 4.08
CA GLU A 15 -13.63 8.83 4.40
C GLU A 15 -14.94 9.44 4.91
N GLU A 16 -14.91 10.12 6.06
CA GLU A 16 -15.61 11.39 6.23
C GLU A 16 -15.22 12.13 7.53
N GLN A 17 -15.23 13.44 7.47
CA GLN A 17 -14.59 14.37 8.40
C GLN A 17 -15.43 14.86 9.58
N LEU A 18 -14.70 15.14 10.65
CA LEU A 18 -14.83 16.31 11.55
C LEU A 18 -16.20 16.74 12.09
N VAL A 19 -16.56 16.24 13.28
CA VAL A 19 -17.26 17.03 14.32
C VAL A 19 -17.07 16.33 15.69
N THR A 20 -16.00 16.55 16.41
CA THR A 20 -15.95 16.13 17.82
C THR A 20 -14.92 16.85 18.71
N SER A 21 -14.49 18.04 18.35
CA SER A 21 -13.49 18.73 19.19
C SER A 21 -14.07 19.51 20.37
N SER A 22 -15.37 19.79 20.40
CA SER A 22 -15.94 20.65 21.45
C SER A 22 -16.48 19.95 22.70
N VAL A 23 -16.81 18.66 22.60
CA VAL A 23 -17.37 17.91 23.74
C VAL A 23 -16.28 17.36 24.66
N VAL A 24 -15.12 17.03 24.11
CA VAL A 24 -14.01 16.48 24.91
C VAL A 24 -13.38 17.54 25.80
N PHE A 25 -13.38 18.81 25.37
CA PHE A 25 -12.80 19.91 26.19
C PHE A 25 -13.66 20.29 27.39
N SER A 26 -14.98 20.11 27.35
CA SER A 26 -15.88 20.46 28.46
C SER A 26 -15.83 19.46 29.63
N LEU A 27 -15.52 18.20 29.36
CA LEU A 27 -15.41 17.18 30.43
C LEU A 27 -14.07 17.21 31.15
N ALA A 28 -13.03 17.78 30.55
CA ALA A 28 -11.70 17.85 31.15
C ALA A 28 -11.57 18.98 32.21
N ALA A 29 -12.49 19.95 32.22
CA ALA A 29 -12.41 21.10 33.11
C ALA A 29 -13.01 20.87 34.50
N VAL A 30 -13.73 19.77 34.71
CA VAL A 30 -14.47 19.53 35.98
C VAL A 30 -13.66 18.74 37.01
N PHE A 31 -12.55 18.10 36.60
CA PHE A 31 -11.76 17.30 37.53
C PHE A 31 -10.35 17.90 37.74
N THR A 32 -10.11 18.41 38.92
CA THR A 32 -8.78 18.84 39.29
C THR A 32 -7.80 17.64 39.26
N PRO A 33 -6.62 17.79 38.65
CA PRO A 33 -5.68 16.66 38.49
C PRO A 33 -5.27 15.99 39.81
N TYR A 34 -5.34 16.69 40.91
CA TYR A 34 -5.01 16.15 42.22
C TYR A 34 -6.02 15.09 42.70
N LYS A 35 -7.32 15.26 42.45
CA LYS A 35 -8.32 14.27 42.83
C LYS A 35 -8.22 13.00 41.99
N ILE A 36 -7.94 13.16 40.76
CA ILE A 36 -7.68 12.01 39.85
C ILE A 36 -6.46 11.21 40.32
N UNK A 37 -5.61 11.73 40.77
CA UNK A 37 -4.51 11.10 41.20
C UNK A 37 -4.64 10.33 42.41
N ALA A 38 -5.25 10.99 43.24
CA ALA A 38 -5.52 10.31 44.50
C ALA A 38 -6.49 9.12 44.29
N MET A 39 -7.47 9.26 43.47
CA MET A 39 -8.39 8.15 43.09
C MET A 39 -7.65 7.01 42.40
N LEU A 40 -6.77 7.32 41.45
CA LEU A 40 -5.94 6.31 40.75
C LEU A 40 -5.04 5.56 41.75
N LYS A 41 -4.40 6.28 42.69
CA LYS A 41 -3.56 5.66 43.72
C LYS A 41 -4.38 4.68 44.56
N ASN A 42 -5.58 5.08 45.00
CA ASN A 42 -6.46 4.20 45.75
C ASN A 42 -6.91 2.98 44.93
N TYR A 43 -7.27 3.16 43.67
CA TYR A 43 -7.61 2.04 42.78
C TYR A 43 -6.42 1.07 42.61
N TRP A 44 -5.20 1.59 42.49
CA TRP A 44 -3.99 0.77 42.40
C TRP A 44 -3.78 -0.06 43.67
N VAL A 45 -3.89 0.55 44.86
CA VAL A 45 -3.74 -0.15 46.14
C VAL A 45 -4.80 -1.24 46.28
N ILE A 46 -6.05 -0.93 45.96
CA ILE A 46 -7.17 -1.91 46.02
C ILE A 46 -6.92 -3.06 45.01
N ALA A 47 -6.51 -2.74 43.78
CA ALA A 47 -6.20 -3.73 42.75
C ALA A 47 -5.07 -4.65 43.20
N TYR A 48 -3.99 -4.09 43.74
CA TYR A 48 -2.82 -4.85 44.25
C TYR A 48 -3.21 -5.80 45.37
N ARG A 49 -3.97 -5.32 46.37
CA ARG A 49 -4.46 -6.14 47.49
C ARG A 49 -5.38 -7.26 47.01
N ASN A 50 -6.27 -6.96 46.03
CA ASN A 50 -7.15 -7.95 45.43
C ASN A 50 -6.37 -9.01 44.66
N PHE A 51 -5.32 -8.61 43.95
CA PHE A 51 -4.42 -9.52 43.24
C PHE A 51 -3.79 -10.54 44.22
N GLY A 52 -3.28 -10.06 45.34
CA GLY A 52 -2.62 -10.89 46.37
C GLY A 52 -3.60 -11.90 47.01
N ARG A 53 -4.87 -11.52 47.19
CA ARG A 53 -5.89 -12.38 47.83
C ARG A 53 -6.48 -13.45 46.91
N ASN A 54 -6.52 -13.20 45.59
CA ASN A 54 -7.14 -14.12 44.61
C ASN A 54 -6.23 -14.28 43.40
N LYS A 55 -5.02 -14.81 43.63
CA LYS A 55 -3.94 -14.86 42.64
C LYS A 55 -4.36 -15.59 41.35
N ALA A 56 -4.91 -16.81 41.47
CA ALA A 56 -5.31 -17.62 40.33
C ALA A 56 -6.39 -16.93 39.49
N PHE A 57 -7.39 -16.37 40.14
CA PHE A 57 -8.49 -15.65 39.48
C PHE A 57 -7.98 -14.41 38.73
N SER A 58 -7.15 -13.61 39.40
CA SER A 58 -6.60 -12.39 38.81
C SER A 58 -5.65 -12.71 37.67
N LEU A 59 -4.84 -13.75 37.81
CA LEU A 59 -3.90 -14.19 36.78
C LEU A 59 -4.63 -14.66 35.52
N ILE A 60 -5.67 -15.50 35.66
CA ILE A 60 -6.47 -15.99 34.51
C ILE A 60 -7.10 -14.80 33.76
N ASN A 61 -7.66 -13.84 34.50
CA ASN A 61 -8.28 -12.63 33.90
C ASN A 61 -7.25 -11.82 33.11
N ILE A 62 -6.11 -11.54 33.76
CA ILE A 62 -5.05 -10.75 33.12
C ILE A 62 -4.52 -11.46 31.88
N LEU A 63 -4.21 -12.76 32.01
CA LEU A 63 -3.67 -13.53 30.87
C LEU A 63 -4.67 -13.59 29.71
N SER A 64 -5.95 -13.86 29.96
CA SER A 64 -6.94 -13.92 28.89
C SER A 64 -7.12 -12.57 28.19
N LEU A 65 -7.12 -11.47 28.96
CA LEU A 65 -7.22 -10.13 28.39
C LEU A 65 -5.95 -9.77 27.60
N VAL A 66 -4.77 -10.09 28.15
CA VAL A 66 -3.49 -9.82 27.47
C VAL A 66 -3.42 -10.58 26.14
N VAL A 67 -3.75 -11.85 26.15
CA VAL A 67 -3.70 -12.67 24.92
C VAL A 67 -4.70 -12.14 23.89
N GLY A 68 -5.90 -11.91 24.32
CA GLY A 68 -6.95 -11.37 23.44
C GLY A 68 -6.59 -10.00 22.84
N UNK A 69 -6.17 -9.23 23.60
CA UNK A 69 -5.89 -8.00 23.27
C UNK A 69 -4.76 -7.90 22.42
N SER A 70 -3.72 -8.56 22.70
CA SER A 70 -2.49 -8.58 21.87
C SER A 70 -2.73 -9.18 20.48
N ALA A 71 -3.41 -10.29 20.42
CA ALA A 71 -3.74 -10.93 19.14
C ALA A 71 -4.62 -10.01 18.27
N ALA A 72 -5.62 -9.39 18.86
CA ALA A 72 -6.51 -8.47 18.12
C ALA A 72 -5.71 -7.25 17.60
N LEU A 73 -4.81 -6.71 18.43
CA LEU A 73 -3.96 -5.58 18.03
C LEU A 73 -3.03 -5.97 16.87
N LEU A 74 -2.39 -7.12 16.97
CA LEU A 74 -1.51 -7.61 15.89
C LEU A 74 -2.27 -7.77 14.58
N ILE A 75 -3.46 -8.37 14.64
CA ILE A 75 -4.32 -8.52 13.45
C ILE A 75 -4.69 -7.13 12.90
N PHE A 76 -5.09 -6.21 13.76
CA PHE A 76 -5.43 -4.84 13.34
C PHE A 76 -4.24 -4.18 12.63
N LEU A 77 -3.03 -4.30 13.19
CA LEU A 77 -1.83 -3.71 12.59
C LEU A 77 -1.52 -4.31 11.22
N VAL A 78 -1.73 -5.61 11.04
CA VAL A 78 -1.56 -6.28 9.74
C VAL A 78 -2.58 -5.74 8.74
N VAL A 79 -3.85 -5.65 9.13
CA VAL A 79 -4.92 -5.16 8.24
C VAL A 79 -4.69 -3.69 7.88
N ASP A 80 -4.33 -2.86 8.86
CA ASP A 80 -4.02 -1.45 8.65
C ASP A 80 -2.85 -1.28 7.68
N TYR A 81 -1.79 -2.08 7.86
CA TYR A 81 -0.64 -2.10 6.95
C TYR A 81 -1.10 -2.40 5.52
N GLU A 82 -1.87 -3.49 5.31
CA GLU A 82 -2.34 -3.87 3.96
C GLU A 82 -3.26 -2.80 3.36
N CYS A 83 -4.11 -2.19 4.18
CA CYS A 83 -5.05 -1.15 3.72
C CYS A 83 -4.38 0.21 3.49
N SER A 84 -3.13 0.40 3.90
CA SER A 84 -2.44 1.69 3.78
C SER A 84 -1.75 1.91 2.42
N PHE A 85 -1.70 0.87 1.57
CA PHE A 85 -0.97 0.92 0.29
C PHE A 85 -1.49 2.04 -0.62
N ASP A 86 -0.56 2.82 -1.14
CA ASP A 86 -0.75 3.93 -2.09
C ASP A 86 -1.72 5.03 -1.62
N LYS A 87 -2.05 5.08 -0.32
CA LYS A 87 -2.90 6.15 0.25
C LYS A 87 -2.24 7.53 0.18
N PHE A 88 -0.92 7.60 0.13
CA PHE A 88 -0.19 8.87 0.06
C PHE A 88 -0.31 9.56 -1.30
N GLN A 89 -0.74 8.83 -2.33
CA GLN A 89 -0.86 9.39 -3.68
C GLN A 89 -2.01 10.41 -3.74
N LYS A 90 -1.67 11.61 -4.16
CA LYS A 90 -2.65 12.70 -4.29
C LYS A 90 -3.67 12.37 -5.38
N ASP A 91 -4.94 12.57 -5.07
CA ASP A 91 -6.05 12.29 -6.00
C ASP A 91 -6.08 10.82 -6.46
N ARG A 92 -5.68 9.89 -5.58
CA ARG A 92 -5.59 8.45 -5.92
C ARG A 92 -6.89 7.87 -6.47
N GLU A 93 -8.04 8.43 -6.10
CA GLU A 93 -9.36 8.00 -6.59
C GLU A 93 -9.58 8.33 -8.06
N ARG A 94 -8.77 9.22 -8.63
CA ARG A 94 -8.79 9.56 -10.06
C ARG A 94 -7.70 8.84 -10.86
N ILE A 95 -6.85 8.04 -10.18
CA ILE A 95 -5.73 7.32 -10.81
C ILE A 95 -6.16 5.88 -11.09
N TYR A 96 -5.96 5.45 -12.31
CA TYR A 96 -6.31 4.10 -12.79
C TYR A 96 -5.14 3.51 -13.56
N ARG A 97 -4.96 2.21 -13.40
CA ARG A 97 -4.12 1.40 -14.29
C ARG A 97 -5.01 0.88 -15.40
N VAL A 98 -4.59 1.01 -16.64
CA VAL A 98 -5.29 0.41 -17.79
C VAL A 98 -4.77 -1.01 -17.93
N VAL A 99 -5.66 -1.98 -17.92
CA VAL A 99 -5.33 -3.42 -18.05
C VAL A 99 -6.17 -4.02 -19.19
N THR A 100 -5.77 -5.18 -19.67
CA THR A 100 -6.43 -5.83 -20.79
C THR A 100 -7.09 -7.13 -20.35
N ASN A 101 -8.35 -7.32 -20.72
CA ASN A 101 -9.06 -8.60 -20.63
C ASN A 101 -9.23 -9.15 -22.04
N SER A 102 -8.77 -10.38 -22.27
CA SER A 102 -8.96 -11.11 -23.53
C SER A 102 -10.00 -12.20 -23.32
N THR A 103 -11.12 -12.11 -23.98
CA THR A 103 -12.16 -13.14 -23.93
C THR A 103 -12.01 -14.02 -25.16
N ALA A 104 -11.91 -15.34 -24.93
CA ALA A 104 -11.75 -16.33 -25.97
C ALA A 104 -12.59 -17.57 -25.62
N SER A 105 -13.50 -17.96 -26.51
CA SER A 105 -14.36 -19.14 -26.32
C SER A 105 -15.08 -19.16 -24.96
N GLY A 106 -15.61 -18.01 -24.56
CA GLY A 106 -16.34 -17.85 -23.29
C GLY A 106 -15.48 -17.79 -22.03
N ARG A 107 -14.15 -17.80 -22.16
CA ARG A 107 -13.23 -17.64 -21.04
C ARG A 107 -12.55 -16.28 -21.11
N THR A 108 -12.34 -15.65 -19.97
CA THR A 108 -11.64 -14.37 -19.88
C THR A 108 -10.26 -14.59 -19.28
N PHE A 109 -9.24 -14.12 -19.97
CA PHE A 109 -7.86 -14.10 -19.54
C PHE A 109 -7.49 -12.65 -19.23
N THR A 110 -6.83 -12.44 -18.12
CA THR A 110 -6.42 -11.11 -17.65
C THR A 110 -4.95 -10.86 -17.97
N ASN A 111 -4.63 -9.64 -18.36
CA ASN A 111 -3.26 -9.20 -18.58
C ASN A 111 -3.12 -7.81 -17.94
N SER A 112 -2.13 -7.64 -17.10
CA SER A 112 -1.90 -6.39 -16.38
C SER A 112 -1.35 -5.26 -17.24
N GLY A 113 -0.96 -5.56 -18.48
CA GLY A 113 -0.43 -4.58 -19.43
C GLY A 113 -1.40 -4.20 -20.53
N VAL A 114 -0.87 -3.42 -21.45
CA VAL A 114 -1.60 -2.93 -22.64
C VAL A 114 -0.72 -3.10 -23.87
N VAL A 115 -1.29 -2.84 -25.04
CA VAL A 115 -0.50 -2.75 -26.28
C VAL A 115 0.44 -1.53 -26.18
N ALA A 116 1.67 -1.67 -26.61
CA ALA A 116 2.71 -0.63 -26.39
C ALA A 116 2.34 0.74 -27.02
N PRO A 117 1.69 0.84 -28.21
CA PRO A 117 1.35 2.15 -28.74
C PRO A 117 0.20 2.88 -28.02
N MET A 118 -0.53 2.21 -27.11
CA MET A 118 -1.73 2.76 -26.46
C MET A 118 -1.46 4.10 -25.76
N GLY A 119 -0.37 4.21 -24.99
CA GLY A 119 -0.08 5.43 -24.26
C GLY A 119 0.07 6.66 -25.16
N ASN A 120 0.77 6.49 -26.28
CA ASN A 120 0.95 7.57 -27.26
C ASN A 120 -0.37 7.94 -27.95
N ALA A 121 -1.20 6.95 -28.27
CA ALA A 121 -2.52 7.19 -28.87
C ALA A 121 -3.42 7.97 -27.91
N LEU A 122 -3.41 7.62 -26.62
CA LEU A 122 -4.17 8.34 -25.60
C LEU A 122 -3.75 9.81 -25.50
N ARG A 123 -2.44 10.06 -25.50
CA ARG A 123 -1.91 11.43 -25.42
C ARG A 123 -2.35 12.28 -26.62
N LYS A 124 -2.46 11.67 -27.80
CA LYS A 124 -2.82 12.38 -29.03
C LYS A 124 -4.33 12.57 -29.20
N GLU A 125 -5.14 11.59 -28.80
CA GLU A 125 -6.53 11.51 -29.25
C GLU A 125 -7.57 11.59 -28.14
N MET A 126 -7.17 11.49 -26.86
CA MET A 126 -8.14 11.51 -25.78
C MET A 126 -8.08 12.78 -24.94
N THR A 127 -9.29 13.28 -24.60
CA THR A 127 -9.49 14.38 -23.66
C THR A 127 -10.10 13.83 -22.36
N GLY A 128 -10.06 14.61 -21.29
CA GLY A 128 -10.58 14.19 -19.99
C GLY A 128 -9.55 13.45 -19.14
N LEU A 129 -8.27 13.56 -19.52
CA LEU A 129 -7.16 12.99 -18.76
C LEU A 129 -6.21 14.11 -18.32
N ASP A 130 -5.91 14.16 -17.02
CA ASP A 130 -4.90 15.05 -16.46
C ASP A 130 -3.48 14.51 -16.72
N ALA A 131 -3.34 13.19 -16.77
CA ALA A 131 -2.05 12.56 -17.04
C ALA A 131 -2.24 11.23 -17.74
N VAL A 132 -1.29 10.91 -18.63
CA VAL A 132 -1.13 9.61 -19.28
C VAL A 132 0.32 9.20 -19.06
N ILE A 133 0.53 8.10 -18.36
CA ILE A 133 1.83 7.68 -17.86
C ILE A 133 2.14 6.27 -18.39
N PRO A 134 2.62 6.16 -19.64
CA PRO A 134 3.11 4.88 -20.13
C PRO A 134 4.49 4.60 -19.54
N PHE A 135 4.73 3.36 -19.18
CA PHE A 135 6.07 2.93 -18.76
C PHE A 135 6.23 1.44 -19.08
N ARG A 136 7.47 0.99 -19.11
CA ARG A 136 7.76 -0.41 -19.38
C ARG A 136 8.61 -1.00 -18.28
N THR A 137 8.22 -2.14 -17.76
CA THR A 137 9.03 -2.87 -16.78
C THR A 137 10.10 -3.71 -17.49
N TRP A 138 11.27 -3.82 -16.89
CA TRP A 138 12.31 -4.75 -17.37
C TRP A 138 12.19 -6.04 -16.55
N SER A 139 11.20 -6.86 -16.91
CA SER A 139 10.79 -8.04 -16.13
C SER A 139 11.86 -9.14 -16.09
N GLU A 140 12.66 -9.25 -17.15
CA GLU A 140 13.72 -10.25 -17.23
C GLU A 140 14.89 -9.96 -16.29
N GLY A 141 14.99 -8.71 -15.84
CA GLY A 141 16.11 -8.24 -15.07
C GLY A 141 17.34 -7.98 -15.96
N ALA A 142 18.32 -7.36 -15.38
CA ALA A 142 19.53 -6.98 -16.11
C ALA A 142 20.79 -7.26 -15.30
N LYS A 143 21.84 -7.65 -15.97
CA LYS A 143 23.18 -7.63 -15.39
C LYS A 143 23.65 -6.18 -15.35
N LEU A 144 24.14 -5.75 -14.22
CA LEU A 144 24.55 -4.37 -14.01
C LEU A 144 26.02 -4.37 -13.60
N THR A 145 26.85 -3.60 -14.30
CA THR A 145 28.28 -3.49 -14.05
C THR A 145 28.65 -2.04 -13.78
N ILE A 146 29.26 -1.80 -12.63
CA ILE A 146 29.79 -0.49 -12.25
C ILE A 146 31.28 -0.49 -12.64
N PRO A 147 31.71 0.36 -13.58
CA PRO A 147 33.12 0.41 -13.96
C PRO A 147 33.97 0.93 -12.80
N ALA A 148 35.16 0.41 -12.70
CA ALA A 148 36.12 0.78 -11.66
C ALA A 148 37.33 1.47 -12.27
N ALA A 149 38.11 2.12 -11.42
CA ALA A 149 39.37 2.75 -11.84
C ALA A 149 40.33 1.68 -12.39
N ARG A 150 41.29 2.14 -13.20
CA ARG A 150 42.27 1.25 -13.83
C ARG A 150 43.00 0.40 -12.78
N GLY A 151 42.99 -0.91 -12.97
CA GLY A 151 43.60 -1.85 -12.03
C GLY A 151 42.71 -2.34 -10.92
N VAL A 152 41.47 -1.89 -10.89
CA VAL A 152 40.43 -2.36 -9.89
C VAL A 152 39.35 -3.12 -10.66
N SER A 153 38.89 -4.23 -10.07
CA SER A 153 37.84 -5.02 -10.69
C SER A 153 36.48 -4.27 -10.62
N PRO A 154 35.69 -4.29 -11.70
CA PRO A 154 34.35 -3.70 -11.67
C PRO A 154 33.43 -4.45 -10.68
N ILE A 155 32.45 -3.75 -10.16
CA ILE A 155 31.42 -4.34 -9.31
C ILE A 155 30.29 -4.83 -10.22
N VAL A 156 29.89 -6.09 -10.05
CA VAL A 156 28.86 -6.72 -10.91
C VAL A 156 27.70 -7.20 -10.04
N PHE A 157 26.52 -6.84 -10.49
CA PHE A 157 25.27 -7.35 -9.93
C PHE A 157 24.56 -8.15 -11.02
N UNK A 158 24.43 -9.17 -10.81
CA UNK A 158 24.02 -10.07 -11.74
C UNK A 158 22.65 -9.98 -12.25
N HIS A 159 21.75 -10.01 -11.41
CA HIS A 159 20.33 -10.05 -11.79
C HIS A 159 19.57 -8.92 -11.08
N GLN A 160 19.62 -7.72 -11.64
CA GLN A 160 18.92 -6.58 -11.08
C GLN A 160 17.52 -6.52 -11.67
N GLN A 161 16.53 -6.44 -10.77
CA GLN A 161 15.12 -6.29 -11.08
C GLN A 161 14.65 -4.90 -10.61
N LYS A 162 13.36 -4.63 -10.70
CA LYS A 162 12.73 -3.37 -10.29
C LYS A 162 13.22 -2.19 -11.13
N ILE A 163 13.42 -2.45 -12.41
CA ILE A 163 13.84 -1.45 -13.41
C ILE A 163 12.63 -1.09 -14.26
N ALA A 164 12.41 0.20 -14.46
CA ALA A 164 11.34 0.70 -15.34
C ALA A 164 11.90 1.71 -16.35
N PHE A 165 11.44 1.59 -17.58
CA PHE A 165 11.66 2.61 -18.63
C PHE A 165 10.50 3.59 -18.52
N VAL A 166 10.81 4.85 -18.23
CA VAL A 166 9.82 5.87 -17.91
C VAL A 166 10.10 7.18 -18.64
N ASP A 167 9.12 8.05 -18.65
CA ASP A 167 9.32 9.45 -19.03
C ASP A 167 9.03 10.35 -17.81
N GLU A 168 9.11 11.66 -18.01
CA GLU A 168 8.92 12.65 -16.93
C GLU A 168 7.53 12.55 -16.29
N ALA A 169 6.50 12.13 -17.03
CA ALA A 169 5.15 11.99 -16.49
C ALA A 169 5.06 11.00 -15.33
N TYR A 170 5.94 10.00 -15.32
CA TYR A 170 6.01 9.02 -14.22
C TYR A 170 6.33 9.72 -12.90
N PHE A 171 7.33 10.59 -12.89
CA PHE A 171 7.75 11.30 -11.68
C PHE A 171 6.78 12.40 -11.28
N ASP A 172 6.10 13.01 -12.23
CA ASP A 172 5.05 13.97 -11.96
C ASP A 172 3.84 13.34 -11.26
N UNK A 173 3.65 12.16 -11.63
CA UNK A 173 2.59 11.45 -11.12
C UNK A 173 2.84 10.90 -9.81
N LEU A 174 3.82 10.34 -9.70
CA LEU A 174 4.09 9.61 -8.47
C LEU A 174 4.89 10.41 -7.42
N GLN A 175 5.20 11.64 -7.68
CA GLN A 175 5.71 12.65 -6.72
C GLN A 175 6.94 12.21 -5.92
N TYR A 176 7.97 11.69 -6.58
CA TYR A 176 9.24 11.40 -5.94
C TYR A 176 9.95 12.68 -5.50
N SER A 177 10.62 12.63 -4.35
CA SER A 177 11.48 13.73 -3.88
C SER A 177 12.86 13.62 -4.49
N TRP A 178 13.30 14.65 -5.21
CA TRP A 178 14.60 14.68 -5.87
C TRP A 178 15.70 15.08 -4.89
N LEU A 179 16.76 14.26 -4.84
CA LEU A 179 17.96 14.52 -4.03
C LEU A 179 19.07 15.12 -4.90
N ALA A 180 19.08 14.79 -6.18
CA ALA A 180 20.00 15.37 -7.18
C ALA A 180 19.39 15.22 -8.57
N GLY A 181 19.64 16.18 -9.44
CA GLY A 181 18.99 16.24 -10.74
C GLY A 181 17.59 16.86 -10.65
N SER A 182 16.84 16.76 -11.73
CA SER A 182 15.46 17.28 -11.79
C SER A 182 14.61 16.48 -12.76
N VAL A 183 13.30 16.49 -12.57
CA VAL A 183 12.35 15.78 -13.43
C VAL A 183 12.47 16.24 -14.90
N THR A 184 12.69 17.52 -15.13
CA THR A 184 12.72 18.10 -16.48
C THR A 184 13.97 17.75 -17.27
N SER A 185 15.08 17.40 -16.62
CA SER A 185 16.36 17.15 -17.29
C SER A 185 16.82 15.70 -17.22
N ALA A 186 16.42 14.97 -16.18
CA ALA A 186 17.05 13.67 -15.90
C ALA A 186 16.74 12.62 -16.98
N LEU A 187 15.55 12.66 -17.59
CA LEU A 187 15.14 11.66 -18.59
C LEU A 187 15.10 12.23 -20.02
N LEU A 188 15.69 13.40 -20.23
CA LEU A 188 15.60 14.12 -21.50
C LEU A 188 16.22 13.36 -22.67
N HIS A 189 17.31 12.63 -22.43
CA HIS A 189 18.07 11.93 -23.46
C HIS A 189 18.02 10.41 -23.27
N PRO A 190 18.20 9.62 -24.35
CA PRO A 190 18.37 8.17 -24.19
C PRO A 190 19.63 7.89 -23.35
N TYR A 191 19.67 6.70 -22.76
CA TYR A 191 20.75 6.22 -21.89
C TYR A 191 20.87 6.98 -20.56
N ASN A 192 19.94 7.89 -20.27
CA ASN A 192 19.86 8.53 -18.95
C ASN A 192 19.18 7.59 -17.95
N VAL A 193 19.72 7.55 -16.70
CA VAL A 193 19.15 6.71 -15.65
C VAL A 193 19.03 7.52 -14.35
N VAL A 194 17.87 7.35 -13.70
CA VAL A 194 17.59 7.89 -12.36
C VAL A 194 17.58 6.73 -11.39
N LEU A 195 18.28 6.87 -10.26
CA LEU A 195 18.34 5.85 -9.20
C LEU A 195 17.59 6.33 -7.95
N THR A 196 17.05 5.39 -7.19
CA THR A 196 16.66 5.72 -5.81
C THR A 196 17.94 5.89 -4.96
N ALA A 197 17.80 6.55 -3.81
CA ALA A 197 18.93 6.74 -2.88
C ALA A 197 19.51 5.40 -2.41
N GLY A 198 18.65 4.41 -2.18
CA GLY A 198 19.09 3.05 -1.82
C GLY A 198 19.95 2.40 -2.91
N SER A 199 19.51 2.48 -4.17
CA SER A 199 20.28 1.96 -5.30
C SER A 199 21.56 2.73 -5.52
N ALA A 200 21.51 4.06 -5.41
CA ALA A 200 22.71 4.91 -5.54
C ALA A 200 23.76 4.55 -4.50
N SER A 201 23.34 4.34 -3.23
CA SER A 201 24.24 3.93 -2.15
C SER A 201 24.83 2.53 -2.35
N LEU A 202 24.01 1.63 -2.91
CA LEU A 202 24.45 0.25 -3.22
C LEU A 202 25.51 0.23 -4.33
N TYR A 203 25.27 1.01 -5.40
CA TYR A 203 26.15 1.00 -6.59
C TYR A 203 27.37 1.88 -6.41
N PHE A 204 27.26 2.95 -5.65
CA PHE A 204 28.32 3.94 -5.44
C PHE A 204 28.48 4.25 -3.94
N PRO A 205 28.95 3.26 -3.16
CA PRO A 205 29.04 3.43 -1.71
C PRO A 205 29.93 4.61 -1.32
N GLY A 206 29.47 5.39 -0.36
CA GLY A 206 30.20 6.53 0.19
C GLY A 206 30.03 7.82 -0.61
N LEU A 207 29.35 7.81 -1.76
CA LEU A 207 29.12 9.03 -2.52
C LEU A 207 27.78 9.70 -2.12
N SER A 208 27.79 11.03 -2.09
CA SER A 208 26.55 11.80 -1.92
C SER A 208 25.71 11.73 -3.21
N PRO A 209 24.39 11.97 -3.14
CA PRO A 209 23.54 11.94 -4.34
C PRO A 209 24.06 12.82 -5.49
N GLY A 210 24.58 14.02 -5.18
CA GLY A 210 25.14 14.91 -6.19
C GLY A 210 26.40 14.34 -6.84
N ALA A 211 27.23 13.61 -6.10
CA ALA A 211 28.47 13.00 -6.60
C ALA A 211 28.22 11.76 -7.47
N VAL A 212 27.00 11.19 -7.39
CA VAL A 212 26.59 10.04 -8.23
C VAL A 212 26.20 10.51 -9.63
N ILE A 213 25.78 11.77 -9.78
CA ILE A 213 25.43 12.33 -11.10
C ILE A 213 26.65 12.27 -12.04
N GLY A 214 26.42 11.82 -13.27
CA GLY A 214 27.46 11.66 -14.28
C GLY A 214 28.20 10.33 -14.21
N ARG A 215 27.97 9.52 -13.19
CA ARG A 215 28.59 8.18 -13.11
C ARG A 215 27.97 7.25 -14.14
N GLU A 216 28.76 6.31 -14.61
CA GLU A 216 28.38 5.35 -15.65
C GLU A 216 28.00 4.01 -15.06
N ILE A 217 27.02 3.38 -15.68
CA ILE A 217 26.56 2.02 -15.36
C ILE A 217 26.42 1.29 -16.70
N TYR A 218 26.86 0.04 -16.75
CA TYR A 218 26.71 -0.81 -17.94
C TYR A 218 25.63 -1.86 -17.66
N TYR A 219 24.64 -1.92 -18.53
CA TYR A 219 23.58 -2.92 -18.50
C TYR A 219 23.87 -3.99 -19.56
N ASN A 220 23.81 -5.26 -19.15
CA ASN A 220 24.05 -6.44 -20.00
C ASN A 220 25.36 -6.29 -20.82
N ASP A 221 26.39 -5.76 -20.16
CA ASP A 221 27.77 -5.60 -20.65
C ASP A 221 27.95 -4.63 -21.84
N SER A 222 26.86 -4.22 -22.47
CA SER A 222 26.94 -3.45 -23.74
C SER A 222 26.25 -2.09 -23.69
N ILE A 223 25.23 -1.92 -22.81
CA ILE A 223 24.44 -0.69 -22.82
C ILE A 223 24.97 0.25 -21.74
N ARG A 224 25.76 1.22 -22.18
CA ARG A 224 26.33 2.25 -21.31
C ARG A 224 25.30 3.31 -21.00
N MET A 225 25.04 3.52 -19.71
CA MET A 225 24.09 4.52 -19.24
C MET A 225 24.75 5.47 -18.26
N THR A 226 24.22 6.68 -18.15
CA THR A 226 24.75 7.74 -17.29
C THR A 226 23.69 8.08 -16.23
N VAL A 227 24.11 8.14 -14.97
CA VAL A 227 23.23 8.56 -13.88
C VAL A 227 23.00 10.07 -14.01
N THR A 228 21.73 10.46 -14.13
CA THR A 228 21.33 11.85 -14.34
C THR A 228 20.42 12.36 -13.23
N GLY A 229 20.02 11.46 -12.31
CA GLY A 229 19.20 11.86 -11.17
C GLY A 229 19.25 10.85 -10.05
N VAL A 230 19.02 11.35 -8.85
CA VAL A 230 18.82 10.51 -7.65
C VAL A 230 17.58 11.02 -6.94
N VAL A 231 16.65 10.09 -6.68
CA VAL A 231 15.40 10.38 -5.96
C VAL A 231 15.37 9.64 -4.63
N LYS A 232 14.64 10.16 -3.67
CA LYS A 232 14.42 9.49 -2.39
C LYS A 232 13.61 8.21 -2.64
N ASP A 233 13.94 7.14 -1.93
CA ASP A 233 13.12 5.93 -1.92
C ASP A 233 11.72 6.28 -1.38
N LEU A 234 10.69 5.63 -1.90
CA LEU A 234 9.34 5.79 -1.37
C LEU A 234 9.28 5.07 -0.01
N ASP A 235 9.15 5.85 1.05
CA ASP A 235 9.07 5.35 2.43
C ASP A 235 7.68 4.80 2.76
N ASN A 236 6.73 5.03 1.89
CA ASN A 236 5.33 4.68 2.09
C ASN A 236 5.04 3.26 1.61
N HIS A 237 3.98 2.68 2.11
CA HIS A 237 3.49 1.39 1.61
C HIS A 237 3.00 1.58 0.18
N THR A 238 3.67 0.91 -0.77
CA THR A 238 3.36 1.07 -2.18
C THR A 238 3.76 -0.16 -2.97
N ASP A 239 3.00 -0.45 -4.02
CA ASP A 239 3.36 -1.48 -4.99
C ASP A 239 4.33 -0.96 -6.07
N PHE A 240 4.58 0.34 -6.12
CA PHE A 240 5.57 0.92 -7.05
C PHE A 240 6.97 0.75 -6.46
N THR A 241 7.50 -0.48 -6.56
CA THR A 241 8.75 -0.89 -5.91
C THR A 241 9.98 -0.69 -6.80
N PHE A 242 9.83 0.04 -7.91
CA PHE A 242 10.95 0.31 -8.82
C PHE A 242 12.01 1.17 -8.13
N ASN A 243 13.27 0.85 -8.40
CA ASN A 243 14.41 1.55 -7.80
C ASN A 243 15.40 2.06 -8.85
N THR A 244 15.15 1.79 -10.12
CA THR A 244 15.96 2.21 -11.25
C THR A 244 15.04 2.64 -12.39
N PHE A 245 15.22 3.86 -12.87
CA PHE A 245 14.34 4.46 -13.88
C PHE A 245 15.19 4.89 -15.07
N ILE A 246 15.00 4.21 -16.21
CA ILE A 246 15.74 4.47 -17.44
C ILE A 246 14.85 5.32 -18.35
N SER A 247 15.44 6.29 -19.04
CA SER A 247 14.71 7.08 -20.03
C SER A 247 14.05 6.15 -21.07
N GLY A 248 12.73 6.29 -21.25
CA GLY A 248 11.97 5.49 -22.21
C GLY A 248 12.49 5.60 -23.65
N LYS A 249 13.16 6.71 -23.99
CA LYS A 249 13.81 6.91 -25.29
C LYS A 249 14.88 5.85 -25.57
N THR A 250 15.45 5.26 -24.50
CA THR A 250 16.46 4.21 -24.60
C THR A 250 15.92 2.94 -25.27
N LEU A 251 14.62 2.65 -25.11
CA LEU A 251 14.01 1.45 -25.71
C LEU A 251 14.24 1.40 -27.22
N GLU A 252 14.05 2.51 -27.91
CA GLU A 252 14.25 2.59 -29.36
C GLU A 252 15.75 2.66 -29.71
N THR A 253 16.45 3.57 -29.05
CA THR A 253 17.85 3.88 -29.39
C THR A 253 18.78 2.68 -29.13
N ALA A 254 18.51 1.90 -28.09
CA ALA A 254 19.29 0.70 -27.74
C ALA A 254 18.75 -0.59 -28.39
N GLY A 255 17.72 -0.50 -29.21
CA GLY A 255 17.13 -1.67 -29.86
C GLY A 255 16.45 -2.63 -28.87
N LEU A 256 15.89 -2.10 -27.76
CA LEU A 256 15.26 -2.90 -26.71
C LEU A 256 13.75 -3.04 -26.90
N ARG A 257 13.17 -2.43 -27.93
CA ARG A 257 11.76 -2.63 -28.26
C ARG A 257 11.53 -4.06 -28.76
N PRO A 258 10.50 -4.76 -28.25
CA PRO A 258 10.14 -6.05 -28.85
C PRO A 258 9.76 -5.90 -30.34
N TYR A 259 9.86 -6.98 -31.09
CA TYR A 259 9.56 -6.98 -32.53
C TYR A 259 8.11 -6.57 -32.83
N ASP A 260 7.19 -6.84 -31.89
CA ASP A 260 5.75 -6.54 -32.02
C ASP A 260 5.36 -5.20 -31.36
N TRP A 261 6.32 -4.30 -31.11
CA TRP A 261 6.08 -3.03 -30.42
C TRP A 261 4.91 -2.21 -31.00
N ASN A 262 4.79 -2.22 -32.31
CA ASN A 262 3.74 -1.43 -32.98
C ASN A 262 2.47 -2.23 -33.27
N ASP A 263 2.40 -3.48 -32.83
CA ASP A 263 1.24 -4.35 -33.05
C ASP A 263 0.13 -4.05 -32.05
N TRP A 264 -1.00 -3.58 -32.55
CA TRP A 264 -2.18 -3.29 -31.74
C TRP A 264 -2.92 -4.58 -31.28
N GLY A 265 -2.57 -5.73 -31.82
CA GLY A 265 -3.09 -7.03 -31.40
C GLY A 265 -2.28 -7.66 -30.27
N SER A 266 -1.06 -7.16 -30.02
CA SER A 266 -0.12 -7.78 -29.07
C SER A 266 -0.11 -7.04 -27.72
N THR A 267 -0.80 -7.60 -26.74
CA THR A 267 -0.78 -7.08 -25.36
C THR A 267 0.43 -7.63 -24.61
N ASP A 268 1.19 -6.74 -23.98
CA ASP A 268 2.44 -7.09 -23.31
C ASP A 268 2.37 -6.69 -21.83
N VAL A 269 2.54 -7.66 -20.94
CA VAL A 269 2.52 -7.47 -19.49
C VAL A 269 3.58 -6.46 -19.03
N SER A 270 4.68 -6.31 -19.78
CA SER A 270 5.71 -5.32 -19.46
C SER A 270 5.31 -3.89 -19.86
N SER A 271 4.37 -3.72 -20.79
CA SER A 271 3.90 -2.40 -21.24
C SER A 271 2.77 -1.94 -20.33
N GLN A 272 3.08 -1.03 -19.44
CA GLN A 272 2.19 -0.56 -18.39
C GLN A 272 1.65 0.83 -18.72
N LEU A 273 0.46 1.12 -18.24
CA LEU A 273 -0.18 2.41 -18.51
C LEU A 273 -1.00 2.85 -17.30
N LEU A 274 -0.60 3.94 -16.67
CA LEU A 274 -1.41 4.63 -15.68
C LEU A 274 -2.05 5.84 -16.33
N ILE A 275 -3.26 6.17 -15.90
CA ILE A 275 -3.95 7.40 -16.31
C ILE A 275 -4.52 8.09 -15.09
N LYS A 276 -4.59 9.42 -15.15
CA LYS A 276 -5.27 10.24 -14.14
C LYS A 276 -6.42 10.97 -14.83
N LEU A 277 -7.63 10.75 -14.32
CA LEU A 277 -8.83 11.40 -14.85
C LEU A 277 -8.86 12.88 -14.47
N SER A 278 -9.31 13.72 -15.40
CA SER A 278 -9.59 15.13 -15.08
C SER A 278 -10.79 15.24 -14.14
N PRO A 279 -10.84 16.29 -13.31
CA PRO A 279 -12.01 16.50 -12.46
C PRO A 279 -13.31 16.52 -13.29
N GLY A 280 -14.30 15.76 -12.86
CA GLY A 280 -15.58 15.65 -13.56
C GLY A 280 -15.65 14.56 -14.63
N ALA A 281 -14.52 13.99 -15.05
CA ALA A 281 -14.54 12.84 -15.96
C ALA A 281 -14.94 11.58 -15.18
N THR A 282 -15.77 10.73 -15.79
CA THR A 282 -16.22 9.50 -15.14
C THR A 282 -15.50 8.27 -15.70
N LYS A 283 -15.32 7.27 -14.85
CA LYS A 283 -14.74 5.97 -15.22
C LYS A 283 -15.50 5.34 -16.41
N ALA A 284 -16.85 5.40 -16.40
CA ALA A 284 -17.68 4.77 -17.43
C ALA A 284 -17.47 5.40 -18.80
N GLN A 285 -17.47 6.76 -18.85
CA GLN A 285 -17.22 7.49 -20.10
C GLN A 285 -15.84 7.16 -20.68
N LEU A 286 -14.83 7.16 -19.80
CA LEU A 286 -13.46 6.90 -20.22
C LEU A 286 -13.26 5.47 -20.68
N SER A 287 -13.84 4.50 -19.97
CA SER A 287 -13.79 3.07 -20.35
C SER A 287 -14.37 2.84 -21.75
N SER A 288 -15.51 3.47 -22.07
CA SER A 288 -16.12 3.39 -23.39
C SER A 288 -15.19 3.97 -24.47
N ARG A 289 -14.64 5.16 -24.23
CA ARG A 289 -13.76 5.84 -25.20
C ARG A 289 -12.44 5.09 -25.41
N LEU A 290 -11.89 4.47 -24.35
CA LEU A 290 -10.68 3.64 -24.44
C LEU A 290 -10.91 2.45 -25.36
N ASN A 291 -12.05 1.78 -25.22
CA ASN A 291 -12.37 0.61 -26.04
C ASN A 291 -12.69 1.01 -27.49
N GLN A 292 -13.33 2.17 -27.71
CA GLN A 292 -13.51 2.72 -29.05
C GLN A 292 -12.15 3.01 -29.72
N LEU A 293 -11.19 3.53 -28.95
CA LEU A 293 -9.85 3.80 -29.46
C LEU A 293 -9.12 2.49 -29.82
N LEU A 294 -9.23 1.47 -28.96
CA LEU A 294 -8.67 0.16 -29.27
C LEU A 294 -9.28 -0.41 -30.56
N ASP A 295 -10.61 -0.39 -30.68
CA ASP A 295 -11.33 -0.90 -31.86
C ASP A 295 -10.98 -0.13 -33.14
N LYS A 296 -10.68 1.17 -33.03
CA LYS A 296 -10.25 2.01 -34.16
C LYS A 296 -8.94 1.49 -34.78
N TYR A 297 -7.98 1.12 -33.92
CA TYR A 297 -6.64 0.67 -34.33
C TYR A 297 -6.56 -0.85 -34.54
N HIS A 298 -7.42 -1.60 -33.89
CA HIS A 298 -7.46 -3.06 -33.96
C HIS A 298 -8.92 -3.52 -33.90
N ALA A 299 -9.60 -3.37 -35.02
CA ALA A 299 -11.00 -3.75 -35.11
C ALA A 299 -11.17 -5.26 -34.81
N PRO A 300 -12.16 -5.64 -34.02
CA PRO A 300 -12.41 -7.07 -33.78
C PRO A 300 -12.61 -7.83 -35.08
N ASP A 301 -11.91 -8.93 -35.25
CA ASP A 301 -12.06 -9.82 -36.42
C ASP A 301 -13.37 -10.59 -36.28
N PRO A 302 -14.30 -10.42 -37.20
CA PRO A 302 -15.58 -11.16 -37.14
C PRO A 302 -15.42 -12.69 -37.16
N GLY A 303 -14.31 -13.20 -37.69
CA GLY A 303 -14.00 -14.62 -37.69
C GLY A 303 -13.28 -15.13 -36.45
N SER A 304 -12.84 -14.21 -35.58
CA SER A 304 -12.10 -14.57 -34.37
C SER A 304 -13.03 -14.68 -33.17
N ASN A 305 -12.82 -15.69 -32.36
CA ASN A 305 -13.48 -15.83 -31.06
C ASN A 305 -12.75 -15.06 -29.96
N VAL A 306 -11.69 -14.30 -30.28
CA VAL A 306 -10.90 -13.52 -29.33
C VAL A 306 -11.32 -12.05 -29.41
N ARG A 307 -11.62 -11.47 -28.22
CA ARG A 307 -11.90 -10.04 -28.09
C ARG A 307 -11.12 -9.46 -26.94
N ASN A 308 -10.33 -8.46 -27.23
CA ASN A 308 -9.60 -7.70 -26.20
C ASN A 308 -10.45 -6.50 -25.78
N THR A 309 -10.52 -6.27 -24.46
CA THR A 309 -11.18 -5.11 -23.87
C THR A 309 -10.25 -4.47 -22.84
N LEU A 310 -10.22 -3.15 -22.83
CA LEU A 310 -9.47 -2.37 -21.85
C LEU A 310 -10.33 -2.11 -20.62
N VAL A 311 -9.78 -2.34 -19.46
CA VAL A 311 -10.45 -2.17 -18.17
C VAL A 311 -9.66 -1.18 -17.33
N LEU A 312 -10.38 -0.30 -16.61
CA LEU A 312 -9.79 0.66 -15.69
C LEU A 312 -9.75 0.05 -14.28
N GLN A 313 -8.57 -0.34 -13.85
CA GLN A 313 -8.30 -0.84 -12.50
C GLN A 313 -7.98 0.35 -11.59
N PRO A 314 -8.80 0.64 -10.55
CA PRO A 314 -8.47 1.74 -9.63
C PRO A 314 -7.13 1.49 -8.93
N LEU A 315 -6.41 2.55 -8.62
CA LEU A 315 -5.14 2.44 -7.88
C LEU A 315 -5.35 1.70 -6.55
N SER A 316 -6.47 1.91 -5.88
CA SER A 316 -6.83 1.24 -4.63
C SER A 316 -7.05 -0.27 -4.76
N ASP A 317 -7.19 -0.78 -5.98
CA ASP A 317 -7.38 -2.20 -6.27
C ASP A 317 -6.06 -2.92 -6.58
N LEU A 318 -5.01 -2.17 -6.88
CA LEU A 318 -3.73 -2.71 -7.35
C LEU A 318 -3.14 -3.72 -6.36
N HIS A 319 -3.19 -3.40 -5.06
CA HIS A 319 -2.64 -4.23 -3.99
C HIS A 319 -3.50 -5.47 -3.67
N PHE A 320 -4.77 -5.47 -4.07
CA PHE A 320 -5.74 -6.47 -3.61
C PHE A 320 -6.24 -7.42 -4.69
N ASN A 321 -5.95 -7.15 -5.95
CA ASN A 321 -6.56 -7.88 -7.07
C ASN A 321 -5.56 -8.87 -7.68
N SER A 322 -5.71 -10.13 -7.33
CA SER A 322 -4.84 -11.21 -7.84
C SER A 322 -5.08 -11.56 -9.31
N SER A 323 -6.13 -11.01 -9.94
CA SER A 323 -6.37 -11.22 -11.36
C SER A 323 -5.36 -10.49 -12.23
N TYR A 324 -4.75 -9.42 -11.72
CA TYR A 324 -3.72 -8.66 -12.42
C TYR A 324 -2.48 -8.58 -11.53
N ASP A 325 -1.33 -8.94 -12.07
CA ASP A 325 -0.07 -8.86 -11.35
C ASP A 325 0.19 -7.41 -10.91
N ASN A 326 0.82 -7.23 -9.76
CA ASN A 326 1.27 -5.93 -9.30
C ASN A 326 2.81 -5.85 -9.34
N PHE A 327 3.37 -4.68 -9.05
CA PHE A 327 4.81 -4.45 -9.12
C PHE A 327 5.54 -4.86 -7.83
N GLY A 328 4.80 -5.03 -6.74
CA GLY A 328 5.34 -5.41 -5.44
C GLY A 328 5.51 -6.91 -5.22
N GLN A 329 5.10 -7.73 -6.18
CA GLN A 329 5.17 -9.20 -6.14
C GLN A 329 4.31 -9.85 -5.04
N ARG A 330 3.54 -9.07 -4.29
CA ARG A 330 2.65 -9.59 -3.25
C ARG A 330 1.29 -8.94 -3.38
N VAL A 331 0.25 -9.75 -3.40
CA VAL A 331 -1.14 -9.28 -3.47
C VAL A 331 -1.83 -9.66 -2.17
N ALA A 332 -2.44 -8.69 -1.52
CA ALA A 332 -3.23 -8.93 -0.31
C ALA A 332 -4.61 -9.45 -0.72
N HIS A 333 -5.15 -10.37 0.09
CA HIS A 333 -6.43 -11.01 -0.22
C HIS A 333 -7.52 -10.47 0.74
N LYS A 334 -8.38 -9.60 0.25
CA LYS A 334 -9.43 -8.94 1.06
C LYS A 334 -10.25 -9.92 1.89
N PRO A 335 -10.75 -11.06 1.33
CA PRO A 335 -11.51 -11.99 2.17
C PRO A 335 -10.71 -12.52 3.37
N THR A 336 -9.41 -12.77 3.20
CA THR A 336 -8.54 -13.19 4.32
C THR A 336 -8.45 -12.08 5.38
N LEU A 337 -8.30 -10.82 4.95
CA LEU A 337 -8.23 -9.69 5.89
C LEU A 337 -9.55 -9.53 6.68
N TYR A 338 -10.70 -9.67 6.02
CA TYR A 338 -12.01 -9.64 6.70
C TYR A 338 -12.17 -10.83 7.65
N GLY A 339 -11.69 -12.00 7.25
CA GLY A 339 -11.66 -13.18 8.13
C GLY A 339 -10.83 -12.94 9.39
N LEU A 340 -9.64 -12.36 9.22
CA LEU A 340 -8.76 -12.00 10.35
C LEU A 340 -9.43 -10.98 11.28
N LEU A 341 -10.08 -9.95 10.74
CA LEU A 341 -10.81 -8.97 11.54
C LEU A 341 -11.95 -9.63 12.32
N THR A 342 -12.64 -10.59 11.72
CA THR A 342 -13.70 -11.36 12.39
C THR A 342 -13.12 -12.15 13.56
N VAL A 343 -11.98 -12.82 13.37
CA VAL A 343 -11.25 -13.53 14.43
C VAL A 343 -10.85 -12.55 15.54
N ALA A 344 -10.32 -11.39 15.20
CA ALA A 344 -9.93 -10.37 16.18
C ALA A 344 -11.14 -9.91 17.02
N ALA A 345 -12.27 -9.67 16.37
CA ALA A 345 -13.51 -9.31 17.05
C ALA A 345 -13.97 -10.41 18.03
N PHE A 346 -13.93 -11.67 17.60
CA PHE A 346 -14.28 -12.81 18.47
C PHE A 346 -13.33 -12.91 19.66
N LEU A 347 -12.02 -12.73 19.46
CA LEU A 347 -11.05 -12.76 20.56
C LEU A 347 -11.33 -11.67 21.60
N LEU A 348 -11.69 -10.47 21.15
CA LEU A 348 -12.04 -9.37 22.06
C LEU A 348 -13.32 -9.69 22.81
N ILE A 349 -14.35 -10.20 22.13
CA ILE A 349 -15.64 -10.59 22.73
C ILE A 349 -15.40 -11.69 23.78
N LEU A 350 -14.61 -12.71 23.46
CA LEU A 350 -14.29 -13.80 24.38
C LEU A 350 -13.56 -13.27 25.63
N GLY A 351 -12.62 -12.34 25.44
CA GLY A 351 -11.93 -11.67 26.54
C GLY A 351 -12.89 -10.90 27.43
N CYS A 352 -13.82 -10.15 26.83
CA CYS A 352 -14.85 -9.40 27.55
C CYS A 352 -15.80 -10.34 28.33
N ILE A 353 -16.28 -11.41 27.67
CA ILE A 353 -17.15 -12.40 28.29
C ILE A 353 -16.46 -13.05 29.49
N ASN A 354 -15.20 -13.46 29.32
CA ASN A 354 -14.40 -14.05 30.40
C ASN A 354 -14.30 -13.08 31.59
N PHE A 355 -13.98 -11.80 31.31
CA PHE A 355 -13.90 -10.75 32.33
C PHE A 355 -15.25 -10.57 33.07
N VAL A 356 -16.34 -10.49 32.32
CA VAL A 356 -17.71 -10.33 32.88
C VAL A 356 -18.07 -11.54 33.77
N ASN A 357 -17.89 -12.75 33.26
CA ASN A 357 -18.19 -13.99 33.98
C ASN A 357 -17.44 -14.08 35.31
N LEU A 358 -16.13 -13.80 35.27
CA LEU A 358 -15.27 -13.85 36.43
C LEU A 358 -15.63 -12.74 37.44
N THR A 359 -15.96 -11.56 36.96
CA THR A 359 -16.36 -10.42 37.81
C THR A 359 -17.72 -10.69 38.48
N THR A 360 -18.65 -11.24 37.73
CA THR A 360 -19.98 -11.61 38.24
C THR A 360 -19.91 -12.71 39.29
N ALA A 361 -19.08 -13.74 39.04
CA ALA A 361 -18.87 -14.82 40.03
C ALA A 361 -18.29 -14.28 41.33
N LYS A 362 -17.34 -13.31 41.24
CA LYS A 362 -16.77 -12.66 42.42
C LYS A 362 -17.78 -11.80 43.15
N ALA A 363 -18.61 -11.06 42.45
CA ALA A 363 -19.68 -10.24 43.03
C ALA A 363 -20.72 -11.10 43.74
N SER A 364 -21.07 -12.23 43.16
CA SER A 364 -22.01 -13.21 43.74
C SER A 364 -21.47 -13.80 45.06
N ARG A 365 -20.20 -14.19 45.10
CA ARG A 365 -19.55 -14.68 46.33
C ARG A 365 -19.55 -13.62 47.41
N ARG A 366 -19.24 -12.38 47.05
CA ARG A 366 -19.21 -11.25 48.00
C ARG A 366 -20.63 -10.92 48.52
N ALA A 367 -21.63 -10.98 47.65
CA ALA A 367 -23.05 -10.79 48.07
C ALA A 367 -23.47 -11.87 49.07
N LYS A 368 -23.10 -13.14 48.85
CA LYS A 368 -23.37 -14.23 49.77
C LYS A 368 -22.71 -14.02 51.13
N GLU A 369 -21.43 -13.59 51.14
CA GLU A 369 -20.68 -13.28 52.35
C GLU A 369 -21.35 -12.13 53.14
N ILE A 370 -21.75 -11.07 52.44
CA ILE A 370 -22.44 -9.92 53.02
C ILE A 370 -23.81 -10.39 53.61
N GLY A 371 -24.52 -11.23 52.88
CA GLY A 371 -25.80 -11.81 53.34
C GLY A 371 -25.67 -12.58 54.65
N VAL A 372 -24.65 -13.47 54.74
CA VAL A 372 -24.36 -14.22 55.97
C VAL A 372 -23.98 -13.29 57.14
N ARG A 373 -23.14 -12.28 56.89
CA ARG A 373 -22.76 -11.30 57.91
C ARG A 373 -23.99 -10.51 58.41
N LYS A 374 -24.87 -10.14 57.51
CA LYS A 374 -26.12 -9.43 57.84
C LYS A 374 -27.06 -10.27 58.70
N THR A 375 -27.18 -11.56 58.39
CA THR A 375 -28.03 -12.49 59.19
C THR A 375 -27.39 -12.73 60.57
N MET A 376 -26.09 -12.59 60.71
CA MET A 376 -25.35 -12.68 61.98
C MET A 376 -25.33 -11.35 62.78
N GLY A 377 -26.09 -10.35 62.31
CA GLY A 377 -26.28 -9.09 63.07
C GLY A 377 -25.29 -7.97 62.79
N SER A 378 -24.48 -8.07 61.73
CA SER A 378 -23.56 -6.99 61.40
C SER A 378 -24.27 -5.73 60.96
N SER A 379 -23.86 -4.59 61.50
CA SER A 379 -24.40 -3.28 61.12
C SER A 379 -23.91 -2.84 59.73
N ARG A 380 -24.61 -1.85 59.13
CA ARG A 380 -24.25 -1.28 57.80
C ARG A 380 -22.78 -0.77 57.73
N ARG A 381 -22.26 -0.31 58.89
CA ARG A 381 -20.87 0.20 58.93
C ARG A 381 -19.82 -0.93 58.98
N GLN A 382 -20.23 -2.14 59.31
CA GLN A 382 -19.35 -3.32 59.42
C GLN A 382 -19.33 -4.20 58.17
N LEU A 383 -20.27 -3.95 57.20
CA LEU A 383 -20.36 -4.64 55.89
C LEU A 383 -19.52 -3.96 54.82
#